data_d5bb63a99029e69a75e0fd85e0d31e8a
#
_entry.id   d5bb63a99029e69a75e0fd85e0d31e8a
#
_cell.length_a   1.000
_cell.length_b   1.000
_cell.length_c   1.000
_cell.angle_alpha   90.00
_cell.angle_beta   90.00
_cell.angle_gamma   90.00
#
_symmetry.space_group_name_H-M   'P 1'
#
loop_
_entity.id
_entity.type
_entity.pdbx_description
1 polymer ?
#
loop_
_entity_poly.entity_id
_entity_poly.type
_entity_poly.pdbx_seq_one_letter_code
_entity_poly.pdbx_strand_id
1 'polypeptide(L)'
;MAKKESAALLLYRLRNSTLEVFLVHPGGPYWAKKDLGAWSIPKGECAEDEDRLDAAKREFQEETGFLPEGNFIALTPIKQPGGKLVHAWAFKGDCDAKAIVSNTFSIEWPPRSGKRQAFPEVDRAEWFTIDAAKKRILKGQVGFLEELIHKIENSLADVTGQSPSQTQVCYTTRHD
;
A
#
# COMPACT_ATOMS: atom_id res chain seq x y z
N MET A 1 -22.04 15.01 -9.65
CA MET A 1 -21.52 13.66 -9.36
C MET A 1 -20.54 13.72 -8.21
N ALA A 2 -20.75 12.90 -7.20
CA ALA A 2 -19.78 12.75 -6.13
C ALA A 2 -18.46 12.23 -6.71
N LYS A 3 -17.34 12.87 -6.35
CA LYS A 3 -16.01 12.39 -6.74
C LYS A 3 -15.75 11.04 -6.05
N LYS A 4 -15.37 10.04 -6.81
CA LYS A 4 -14.92 8.76 -6.24
C LYS A 4 -13.59 8.98 -5.50
N GLU A 5 -13.58 8.61 -4.23
CA GLU A 5 -12.39 8.64 -3.38
C GLU A 5 -12.01 7.23 -2.96
N SER A 6 -10.73 6.99 -2.80
CA SER A 6 -10.20 5.77 -2.22
C SER A 6 -9.48 6.06 -0.92
N ALA A 7 -9.46 5.06 -0.06
CA ALA A 7 -8.71 5.08 1.18
C ALA A 7 -7.74 3.89 1.23
N ALA A 8 -6.56 4.10 1.80
CA ALA A 8 -5.47 3.16 1.75
C ALA A 8 -4.68 3.14 3.06
N LEU A 9 -4.07 2.00 3.37
CA LEU A 9 -3.12 1.87 4.48
C LEU A 9 -1.76 1.44 3.98
N LEU A 10 -0.73 2.17 4.39
CA LEU A 10 0.67 1.85 4.15
C LEU A 10 1.25 1.23 5.43
N LEU A 11 1.33 -0.09 5.46
CA LEU A 11 1.96 -0.84 6.53
C LEU A 11 3.48 -0.84 6.34
N TYR A 12 4.21 -0.48 7.39
CA TYR A 12 5.66 -0.50 7.37
C TYR A 12 6.25 -1.17 8.62
N ARG A 13 7.47 -1.62 8.49
CA ARG A 13 8.26 -2.16 9.61
C ARG A 13 9.71 -1.75 9.48
N LEU A 14 10.42 -1.79 10.61
CA LEU A 14 11.87 -1.70 10.64
C LEU A 14 12.43 -3.09 10.96
N ARG A 15 13.18 -3.65 10.03
CA ARG A 15 13.84 -4.94 10.20
C ARG A 15 15.34 -4.77 10.06
N ASN A 16 16.08 -5.05 11.12
CA ASN A 16 17.53 -4.83 11.17
C ASN A 16 17.91 -3.40 10.74
N SER A 17 17.19 -2.40 11.27
CA SER A 17 17.34 -0.97 10.94
C SER A 17 17.02 -0.60 9.49
N THR A 18 16.45 -1.51 8.71
CA THR A 18 16.01 -1.26 7.34
C THR A 18 14.50 -1.07 7.29
N LEU A 19 14.06 0.04 6.70
CA LEU A 19 12.64 0.31 6.48
C LEU A 19 12.11 -0.56 5.34
N GLU A 20 11.06 -1.32 5.66
CA GLU A 20 10.34 -2.13 4.69
C GLU A 20 8.86 -1.72 4.66
N VAL A 21 8.26 -1.79 3.50
CA VAL A 21 6.84 -1.53 3.28
C VAL A 21 6.15 -2.76 2.70
N PHE A 22 4.90 -2.91 3.06
CA PHE A 22 4.04 -4.00 2.61
C PHE A 22 3.24 -3.56 1.40
N LEU A 23 3.40 -4.25 0.28
CA LEU A 23 2.66 -4.00 -0.94
C LEU A 23 1.89 -5.23 -1.37
N VAL A 24 0.78 -5.02 -2.07
CA VAL A 24 -0.07 -6.06 -2.64
C VAL A 24 -0.04 -6.02 -4.16
N HIS A 25 -0.08 -7.20 -4.77
CA HIS A 25 -0.16 -7.35 -6.21
C HIS A 25 -1.61 -7.60 -6.63
N PRO A 26 -2.14 -6.86 -7.62
CA PRO A 26 -3.52 -7.06 -8.05
C PRO A 26 -3.69 -8.43 -8.69
N GLY A 27 -4.78 -9.09 -8.34
CA GLY A 27 -5.15 -10.37 -8.90
C GLY A 27 -5.89 -10.26 -10.22
N GLY A 28 -6.17 -11.41 -10.79
CA GLY A 28 -6.87 -11.50 -12.05
C GLY A 28 -5.96 -11.62 -13.28
N PRO A 29 -6.53 -11.96 -14.44
CA PRO A 29 -5.75 -12.33 -15.61
C PRO A 29 -5.01 -11.16 -16.28
N TYR A 30 -5.51 -9.93 -16.10
CA TYR A 30 -4.89 -8.74 -16.72
C TYR A 30 -3.57 -8.33 -16.06
N TRP A 31 -3.38 -8.68 -14.78
CA TRP A 31 -2.22 -8.28 -13.98
C TRP A 31 -1.24 -9.42 -13.72
N ALA A 32 -1.62 -10.66 -14.04
CA ALA A 32 -0.90 -11.87 -13.63
C ALA A 32 0.60 -11.86 -13.99
N LYS A 33 0.97 -11.27 -15.13
CA LYS A 33 2.34 -11.22 -15.63
C LYS A 33 3.03 -9.88 -15.43
N LYS A 34 2.38 -8.93 -14.76
CA LYS A 34 2.93 -7.59 -14.51
C LYS A 34 3.60 -7.55 -13.14
N ASP A 35 4.72 -6.87 -13.04
CA ASP A 35 5.48 -6.70 -11.81
C ASP A 35 5.84 -5.22 -11.60
N LEU A 36 6.82 -4.67 -12.32
CA LEU A 36 7.23 -3.29 -12.15
C LEU A 36 6.08 -2.32 -12.43
N GLY A 37 5.83 -1.42 -11.47
CA GLY A 37 4.74 -0.44 -11.58
C GLY A 37 3.35 -1.01 -11.43
N ALA A 38 3.20 -2.26 -10.97
CA ALA A 38 1.92 -2.95 -10.84
C ALA A 38 1.43 -3.09 -9.40
N TRP A 39 2.30 -2.98 -8.43
CA TRP A 39 1.99 -3.15 -7.02
C TRP A 39 1.36 -1.90 -6.42
N SER A 40 0.62 -2.08 -5.35
CA SER A 40 -0.12 -1.02 -4.68
C SER A 40 -0.07 -1.20 -3.16
N ILE A 41 -0.26 -0.10 -2.42
CA ILE A 41 -0.69 -0.22 -1.03
C ILE A 41 -2.14 -0.73 -1.02
N PRO A 42 -2.54 -1.54 -0.02
CA PRO A 42 -3.93 -1.98 0.09
C PRO A 42 -4.89 -0.81 0.14
N LYS A 43 -5.84 -0.75 -0.79
CA LYS A 43 -6.76 0.37 -0.95
C LYS A 43 -8.06 -0.04 -1.61
N GLY A 44 -9.08 0.73 -1.40
CA GLY A 44 -10.34 0.58 -2.11
C GLY A 44 -11.22 1.80 -2.00
N GLU A 45 -12.39 1.73 -2.61
CA GLU A 45 -13.32 2.84 -2.65
C GLU A 45 -13.98 3.09 -1.29
N CYS A 46 -14.09 4.36 -0.92
CA CYS A 46 -14.87 4.78 0.23
C CYS A 46 -16.36 4.76 -0.13
N ALA A 47 -17.19 4.23 0.76
CA ALA A 47 -18.62 4.44 0.68
C ALA A 47 -18.96 5.91 0.99
N GLU A 48 -20.09 6.39 0.47
CA GLU A 48 -20.46 7.81 0.50
C GLU A 48 -20.47 8.40 1.92
N ASP A 49 -20.95 7.65 2.91
CA ASP A 49 -21.07 8.07 4.31
C ASP A 49 -20.03 7.43 5.24
N GLU A 50 -19.03 6.78 4.66
CA GLU A 50 -18.00 6.08 5.43
C GLU A 50 -16.84 7.02 5.79
N ASP A 51 -16.41 6.99 7.05
CA ASP A 51 -15.17 7.64 7.46
C ASP A 51 -14.00 7.07 6.66
N ARG A 52 -13.11 7.94 6.17
CA ARG A 52 -12.03 7.53 5.27
C ARG A 52 -11.01 6.61 5.92
N LEU A 53 -10.68 6.82 7.19
CA LEU A 53 -9.79 5.92 7.91
C LEU A 53 -10.45 4.56 8.15
N ASP A 54 -11.73 4.53 8.48
CA ASP A 54 -12.48 3.28 8.63
C ASP A 54 -12.55 2.53 7.30
N ALA A 55 -12.75 3.24 6.20
CA ALA A 55 -12.68 2.65 4.86
C ALA A 55 -11.31 2.05 4.55
N ALA A 56 -10.23 2.77 4.90
CA ALA A 56 -8.87 2.28 4.70
C ALA A 56 -8.60 0.99 5.50
N LYS A 57 -9.07 0.92 6.73
CA LYS A 57 -8.95 -0.27 7.59
C LYS A 57 -9.77 -1.45 7.03
N ARG A 58 -10.98 -1.18 6.59
CA ARG A 58 -11.85 -2.19 5.98
C ARG A 58 -11.23 -2.76 4.72
N GLU A 59 -10.77 -1.91 3.81
CA GLU A 59 -10.13 -2.34 2.57
C GLU A 59 -8.84 -3.13 2.81
N PHE A 60 -8.03 -2.71 3.79
CA PHE A 60 -6.84 -3.46 4.18
C PHE A 60 -7.20 -4.88 4.64
N GLN A 61 -8.22 -5.03 5.46
CA GLN A 61 -8.69 -6.34 5.93
C GLN A 61 -9.27 -7.18 4.79
N GLU A 62 -10.05 -6.59 3.89
CA GLU A 62 -10.62 -7.27 2.73
C GLU A 62 -9.54 -7.80 1.77
N GLU A 63 -8.49 -7.01 1.54
CA GLU A 63 -7.42 -7.37 0.61
C GLU A 63 -6.35 -8.30 1.21
N THR A 64 -6.17 -8.28 2.52
CA THR A 64 -5.08 -9.02 3.18
C THR A 64 -5.53 -10.09 4.16
N GLY A 65 -6.72 -9.97 4.70
CA GLY A 65 -7.23 -10.80 5.79
C GLY A 65 -6.72 -10.42 7.18
N PHE A 66 -5.83 -9.43 7.28
CA PHE A 66 -5.29 -8.96 8.56
C PHE A 66 -6.07 -7.77 9.09
N LEU A 67 -6.26 -7.74 10.41
CA LEU A 67 -6.87 -6.60 11.10
C LEU A 67 -5.78 -5.55 11.38
N PRO A 68 -5.88 -4.34 10.79
CA PRO A 68 -4.90 -3.29 11.05
C PRO A 68 -5.09 -2.69 12.45
N GLU A 69 -3.99 -2.63 13.20
CA GLU A 69 -3.97 -2.11 14.57
C GLU A 69 -2.75 -1.21 14.78
N GLY A 70 -2.86 -0.25 15.67
CA GLY A 70 -1.76 0.64 16.05
C GLY A 70 -2.09 2.10 15.84
N ASN A 71 -1.05 2.92 15.69
CA ASN A 71 -1.16 4.36 15.43
C ASN A 71 -1.17 4.63 13.94
N PHE A 72 -2.20 5.30 13.47
CA PHE A 72 -2.37 5.65 12.06
C PHE A 72 -1.95 7.10 11.83
N ILE A 73 -0.92 7.29 11.00
CA ILE A 73 -0.34 8.59 10.68
C ILE A 73 -0.88 9.03 9.33
N ALA A 74 -1.63 10.13 9.28
CA ALA A 74 -2.17 10.65 8.03
C ALA A 74 -1.06 11.05 7.06
N LEU A 75 -1.18 10.61 5.81
CA LEU A 75 -0.36 11.05 4.69
C LEU A 75 -1.14 12.07 3.85
N THR A 76 -0.42 12.85 3.06
CA THR A 76 -1.05 13.81 2.14
C THR A 76 -1.79 13.05 1.04
N PRO A 77 -3.09 13.30 0.81
CA PRO A 77 -3.81 12.65 -0.27
C PRO A 77 -3.19 12.92 -1.63
N ILE A 78 -3.20 11.91 -2.49
CA ILE A 78 -2.67 12.00 -3.85
C ILE A 78 -3.81 11.88 -4.85
N LYS A 79 -3.84 12.79 -5.82
CA LYS A 79 -4.75 12.73 -6.95
C LYS A 79 -4.13 11.86 -8.05
N GLN A 80 -4.78 10.77 -8.37
CA GLN A 80 -4.32 9.88 -9.46
C GLN A 80 -4.71 10.43 -10.84
N PRO A 81 -4.03 9.95 -11.91
CA PRO A 81 -4.51 10.17 -13.28
C PRO A 81 -5.97 9.73 -13.39
N GLY A 82 -6.82 10.55 -14.02
CA GLY A 82 -8.27 10.31 -14.05
C GLY A 82 -9.05 11.01 -12.93
N GLY A 83 -8.38 11.67 -11.99
CA GLY A 83 -9.00 12.54 -10.99
C GLY A 83 -9.43 11.88 -9.68
N LYS A 84 -9.19 10.59 -9.51
CA LYS A 84 -9.49 9.87 -8.25
C LYS A 84 -8.53 10.30 -7.15
N LEU A 85 -9.08 10.73 -6.02
CA LEU A 85 -8.31 11.13 -4.85
C LEU A 85 -8.09 9.91 -3.94
N VAL A 86 -6.84 9.68 -3.56
CA VAL A 86 -6.47 8.58 -2.64
C VAL A 86 -6.02 9.18 -1.32
N HIS A 87 -6.77 8.89 -0.27
CA HIS A 87 -6.39 9.20 1.12
C HIS A 87 -5.60 8.02 1.67
N ALA A 88 -4.53 8.28 2.40
CA ALA A 88 -3.70 7.23 2.95
C ALA A 88 -3.23 7.53 4.36
N TRP A 89 -3.02 6.49 5.13
CA TRP A 89 -2.39 6.51 6.45
C TRP A 89 -1.28 5.48 6.50
N ALA A 90 -0.20 5.81 7.18
CA ALA A 90 0.86 4.87 7.48
C ALA A 90 0.69 4.33 8.89
N PHE A 91 1.02 3.07 9.09
CA PHE A 91 1.05 2.47 10.41
C PHE A 91 2.15 1.41 10.51
N LYS A 92 2.73 1.31 11.70
CA LYS A 92 3.80 0.36 11.99
C LYS A 92 3.21 -0.97 12.45
N GLY A 93 3.69 -2.06 11.89
CA GLY A 93 3.26 -3.39 12.28
C GLY A 93 4.04 -4.46 11.53
N ASP A 94 3.65 -5.70 11.73
CA ASP A 94 4.25 -6.85 11.05
C ASP A 94 3.16 -7.87 10.71
N CYS A 95 3.35 -8.58 9.62
CA CYS A 95 2.49 -9.69 9.23
C CYS A 95 3.25 -10.63 8.30
N ASP A 96 2.78 -11.87 8.22
CA ASP A 96 3.28 -12.82 7.24
C ASP A 96 2.63 -12.56 5.87
N ALA A 97 3.40 -11.99 4.95
CA ALA A 97 2.93 -11.68 3.60
C ALA A 97 2.41 -12.92 2.84
N LYS A 98 2.87 -14.10 3.19
CA LYS A 98 2.42 -15.36 2.58
C LYS A 98 1.09 -15.87 3.13
N ALA A 99 0.62 -15.32 4.25
CA ALA A 99 -0.61 -15.73 4.92
C ALA A 99 -1.82 -14.84 4.56
N ILE A 100 -1.72 -14.00 3.54
CA ILE A 100 -2.84 -13.16 3.11
C ILE A 100 -4.03 -13.98 2.65
N VAL A 101 -5.22 -13.47 2.93
CA VAL A 101 -6.50 -13.98 2.42
C VAL A 101 -7.29 -12.81 1.87
N SER A 102 -7.41 -12.74 0.56
CA SER A 102 -8.08 -11.65 -0.14
C SER A 102 -9.52 -12.01 -0.48
N ASN A 103 -10.39 -11.00 -0.50
CA ASN A 103 -11.68 -11.11 -1.15
C ASN A 103 -11.51 -11.41 -2.65
N THR A 104 -12.56 -11.92 -3.25
CA THR A 104 -12.60 -12.24 -4.68
C THR A 104 -13.50 -11.28 -5.43
N PHE A 105 -13.24 -11.15 -6.72
CA PHE A 105 -14.13 -10.50 -7.68
C PHE A 105 -14.41 -11.45 -8.84
N SER A 106 -15.50 -11.21 -9.56
CA SER A 106 -15.91 -12.04 -10.69
C SER A 106 -15.98 -11.20 -11.96
N ILE A 107 -15.37 -11.70 -13.01
CA ILE A 107 -15.41 -11.09 -14.34
C ILE A 107 -15.75 -12.11 -15.41
N GLU A 108 -16.18 -11.66 -16.56
CA GLU A 108 -16.29 -12.51 -17.75
C GLU A 108 -14.89 -12.88 -18.24
N TRP A 109 -14.57 -14.16 -18.20
CA TRP A 109 -13.27 -14.65 -18.65
C TRP A 109 -13.36 -16.07 -19.25
N PRO A 110 -12.80 -16.34 -20.43
CA PRO A 110 -12.15 -15.37 -21.34
C PRO A 110 -13.12 -14.29 -21.84
N PRO A 111 -12.60 -13.15 -22.35
CA PRO A 111 -13.44 -12.10 -22.91
C PRO A 111 -14.41 -12.66 -23.97
N ARG A 112 -15.67 -12.23 -23.92
CA ARG A 112 -16.75 -12.64 -24.83
C ARG A 112 -17.10 -14.12 -24.80
N SER A 113 -16.72 -14.81 -23.74
CA SER A 113 -17.03 -16.26 -23.57
C SER A 113 -18.41 -16.53 -23.00
N GLY A 114 -19.05 -15.53 -22.38
CA GLY A 114 -20.27 -15.70 -21.60
C GLY A 114 -20.05 -16.41 -20.26
N LYS A 115 -18.81 -16.75 -19.93
CA LYS A 115 -18.45 -17.45 -18.69
C LYS A 115 -17.91 -16.46 -17.67
N ARG A 116 -18.37 -16.55 -16.42
CA ARG A 116 -17.83 -15.77 -15.31
C ARG A 116 -16.84 -16.60 -14.53
N GLN A 117 -15.72 -15.98 -14.15
CA GLN A 117 -14.69 -16.59 -13.32
C GLN A 117 -14.33 -15.67 -12.17
N ALA A 118 -14.16 -16.25 -10.98
CA ALA A 118 -13.73 -15.53 -9.80
C ALA A 118 -12.19 -15.52 -9.70
N PHE A 119 -11.66 -14.38 -9.31
CA PHE A 119 -10.23 -14.17 -9.05
C PHE A 119 -10.06 -13.46 -7.71
N PRO A 120 -8.97 -13.68 -6.97
CA PRO A 120 -8.67 -12.86 -5.80
C PRO A 120 -8.42 -11.42 -6.21
N GLU A 121 -8.87 -10.46 -5.40
CA GLU A 121 -8.55 -9.04 -5.62
C GLU A 121 -7.05 -8.79 -5.50
N VAL A 122 -6.40 -9.48 -4.57
CA VAL A 122 -4.96 -9.51 -4.37
C VAL A 122 -4.49 -10.95 -4.47
N ASP A 123 -3.57 -11.23 -5.37
CA ASP A 123 -3.05 -12.59 -5.57
C ASP A 123 -1.80 -12.88 -4.73
N ARG A 124 -1.05 -11.86 -4.33
CA ARG A 124 0.12 -11.99 -3.47
C ARG A 124 0.47 -10.67 -2.80
N ALA A 125 1.23 -10.77 -1.74
CA ALA A 125 1.79 -9.62 -1.04
C ALA A 125 3.25 -9.88 -0.70
N GLU A 126 4.03 -8.83 -0.57
CA GLU A 126 5.44 -8.93 -0.19
C GLU A 126 5.89 -7.70 0.59
N TRP A 127 6.92 -7.91 1.40
CA TRP A 127 7.66 -6.84 2.03
C TRP A 127 8.80 -6.40 1.11
N PHE A 128 8.90 -5.10 0.88
CA PHE A 128 9.92 -4.51 0.04
C PHE A 128 10.73 -3.46 0.81
N THR A 129 12.02 -3.38 0.54
CA THR A 129 12.79 -2.19 0.88
C THR A 129 12.22 -1.00 0.11
N ILE A 130 12.49 0.22 0.56
CA ILE A 130 11.97 1.42 -0.11
C ILE A 130 12.41 1.49 -1.58
N ASP A 131 13.67 1.17 -1.88
CA ASP A 131 14.18 1.22 -3.26
C ASP A 131 13.47 0.20 -4.16
N ALA A 132 13.24 -1.00 -3.68
CA ALA A 132 12.50 -2.03 -4.40
C ALA A 132 11.02 -1.64 -4.56
N ALA A 133 10.42 -1.09 -3.52
CA ALA A 133 9.03 -0.65 -3.53
C ALA A 133 8.79 0.48 -4.54
N LYS A 134 9.69 1.44 -4.65
CA LYS A 134 9.58 2.55 -5.62
C LYS A 134 9.54 2.07 -7.07
N LYS A 135 10.22 0.99 -7.38
CA LYS A 135 10.21 0.39 -8.73
C LYS A 135 8.92 -0.38 -9.03
N ARG A 136 8.31 -0.96 -8.01
CA ARG A 136 7.16 -1.86 -8.15
C ARG A 136 5.81 -1.18 -7.96
N ILE A 137 5.75 -0.17 -7.11
CA ILE A 137 4.50 0.52 -6.81
C ILE A 137 4.00 1.32 -8.02
N LEU A 138 2.69 1.46 -8.12
CA LEU A 138 2.07 2.37 -9.09
C LEU A 138 2.69 3.76 -8.99
N LYS A 139 3.02 4.36 -10.12
CA LYS A 139 3.69 5.68 -10.17
C LYS A 139 2.94 6.75 -9.37
N GLY A 140 1.63 6.74 -9.40
CA GLY A 140 0.79 7.68 -8.66
C GLY A 140 0.84 7.51 -7.14
N GLN A 141 1.47 6.45 -6.63
CA GLN A 141 1.57 6.19 -5.18
C GLN A 141 2.99 6.38 -4.63
N VAL A 142 3.99 6.66 -5.46
CA VAL A 142 5.38 6.85 -5.02
C VAL A 142 5.50 7.94 -3.96
N GLY A 143 4.72 9.00 -4.06
CA GLY A 143 4.71 10.10 -3.09
C GLY A 143 4.38 9.66 -1.67
N PHE A 144 3.58 8.62 -1.48
CA PHE A 144 3.30 8.06 -0.15
C PHE A 144 4.56 7.46 0.49
N LEU A 145 5.39 6.78 -0.29
CA LEU A 145 6.66 6.22 0.19
C LEU A 145 7.64 7.33 0.59
N GLU A 146 7.74 8.37 -0.21
CA GLU A 146 8.61 9.51 0.07
C GLU A 146 8.18 10.26 1.33
N GLU A 147 6.88 10.48 1.51
CA GLU A 147 6.35 11.12 2.71
C GLU A 147 6.54 10.26 3.96
N LEU A 148 6.38 8.93 3.85
CA LEU A 148 6.64 8.00 4.95
C LEU A 148 8.08 8.12 5.44
N ILE A 149 9.05 8.10 4.53
CA ILE A 149 10.47 8.25 4.85
C ILE A 149 10.69 9.53 5.66
N HIS A 150 10.16 10.64 5.16
CA HIS A 150 10.31 11.95 5.78
C HIS A 150 9.72 12.01 7.19
N LYS A 151 8.54 11.43 7.39
CA LYS A 151 7.89 11.37 8.71
C LYS A 151 8.65 10.49 9.71
N ILE A 152 9.22 9.38 9.27
CA ILE A 152 10.03 8.50 10.13
C ILE A 152 11.34 9.21 10.52
N GLU A 153 12.02 9.87 9.59
CA GLU A 153 13.25 10.62 9.88
C GLU A 153 12.99 11.75 10.89
N ASN A 154 11.91 12.50 10.72
CA ASN A 154 11.54 13.56 11.66
C ASN A 154 11.22 12.99 13.06
N SER A 155 10.52 11.88 13.13
CA SER A 155 10.20 11.22 14.40
C SER A 155 11.45 10.75 15.13
N LEU A 156 12.44 10.22 14.43
CA LEU A 156 13.74 9.82 15.00
C LEU A 156 14.56 11.04 15.45
N ALA A 157 14.53 12.14 14.71
CA ALA A 157 15.19 13.39 15.06
C ALA A 157 14.62 13.98 16.36
N ASP A 158 13.32 13.94 16.55
CA ASP A 158 12.63 14.42 17.76
C ASP A 158 13.04 13.62 19.00
N VAL A 159 13.23 12.30 18.85
CA VAL A 159 13.65 11.42 19.95
C VAL A 159 15.12 11.62 20.32
N THR A 160 15.98 11.91 19.34
CA THR A 160 17.44 12.03 19.54
C THR A 160 17.92 13.47 19.76
N GLY A 161 17.05 14.46 19.55
CA GLY A 161 17.40 15.90 19.61
C GLY A 161 18.35 16.34 18.48
N GLN A 162 18.51 15.54 17.42
CA GLN A 162 19.36 15.83 16.28
C GLN A 162 18.55 16.37 15.10
N SER A 163 19.13 17.29 14.36
CA SER A 163 18.52 17.84 13.15
C SER A 163 18.33 16.76 12.07
N PRO A 164 17.24 16.78 11.29
CA PRO A 164 16.93 15.77 10.26
C PRO A 164 18.04 15.54 9.23
N SER A 165 18.91 16.53 9.02
CA SER A 165 20.00 16.47 8.04
C SER A 165 21.18 15.57 8.44
N GLN A 166 21.19 15.03 9.67
CA GLN A 166 22.31 14.22 10.18
C GLN A 166 21.94 12.74 10.44
N THR A 167 20.68 12.38 10.32
CA THR A 167 20.27 10.99 10.50
C THR A 167 20.22 10.32 9.14
N GLN A 168 21.39 9.84 8.70
CA GLN A 168 21.47 9.01 7.51
C GLN A 168 20.92 7.64 7.85
N VAL A 169 19.64 7.42 7.55
CA VAL A 169 19.08 6.06 7.56
C VAL A 169 19.77 5.32 6.42
N CYS A 170 20.67 4.42 6.75
CA CYS A 170 21.37 3.61 5.76
C CYS A 170 20.36 2.70 5.04
N TYR A 171 19.93 3.12 3.88
CA TYR A 171 19.27 2.25 2.92
C TYR A 171 20.34 1.38 2.27
N THR A 172 20.65 0.23 2.87
CA THR A 172 21.57 -0.71 2.25
C THR A 172 20.93 -1.29 1.00
N THR A 173 21.39 -0.81 -0.13
CA THR A 173 21.20 -1.50 -1.41
C THR A 173 21.96 -2.80 -1.34
N ARG A 174 21.27 -3.93 -1.15
CA ARG A 174 21.86 -5.21 -1.50
C ARG A 174 21.71 -5.36 -3.01
N HIS A 175 22.84 -5.29 -3.69
CA HIS A 175 22.93 -5.77 -5.05
C HIS A 175 22.96 -7.30 -4.98
N ASP A 176 21.91 -7.94 -5.45
CA ASP A 176 21.96 -9.31 -5.94
C ASP A 176 21.91 -9.29 -7.45
#